data_e03d65fe1a0a18bce3c78490322c301f
#
_entry.id   e03d65fe1a0a18bce3c78490322c301f
#
_cell.length_a   1.000
_cell.length_b   1.000
_cell.length_c   1.000
_cell.angle_alpha   90.00
_cell.angle_beta   90.00
_cell.angle_gamma   90.00
#
_symmetry.space_group_name_H-M   'P 1'
#
loop_
_entity.id
_entity.type
_entity.pdbx_description
1 polymer ?
#
loop_
_entity_poly.entity_id
_entity_poly.type
_entity_poly.pdbx_seq_one_letter_code
_entity_poly.pdbx_strand_id
1 'polypeptide(L)'
;KVLGTSYTNKVNIDMNNWLYSPYCPTANIVDAARKLYANHNVENINRSDARGEDLVNTTNTIISLINQAKAKSEKYLCMITGVPGAGKTLIGLSVATLHQTEEKSNKSVYLSGNRPLVMVLQEALARDARDRSKEELEKHLATIEDKNEKKAYKKTHKVSMTDIRSRIKQFIQPIPNWRKEYLKGILVSGAGEELSIEKDNHYEYKGEGEFYIPYDHVSIYDEAQRAWEAKENASYVRKKEKHLQNFPEWSEPRFLLSCMDRHPDWAVYICLIGNGQDINHGEAGTAEWIRSIKYFSHWKTYAPSDILRDSEVEKEADGLNIEYVDHLHLSIDLRSIRAENLATFVDSVLTFDVSTAQKILKELERYPIRITRDLSVAKSWVKRNARPNERYGALASSKGQRLKPDAL
;
A
#
# COMPACT_ATOMS: atom_id res chain seq x y z
N LYS A 1 41.19 -6.18 -16.60
CA LYS A 1 41.10 -4.89 -17.37
C LYS A 1 39.72 -4.22 -17.20
N VAL A 2 39.24 -4.08 -15.98
CA VAL A 2 37.96 -3.38 -15.69
C VAL A 2 38.17 -2.20 -14.70
N LEU A 3 39.39 -1.98 -14.24
CA LEU A 3 39.72 -0.96 -13.23
C LEU A 3 40.53 0.22 -13.79
N GLY A 4 40.36 0.60 -15.03
CA GLY A 4 41.18 1.58 -15.71
C GLY A 4 40.55 2.93 -16.06
N THR A 5 39.59 3.43 -15.31
CA THR A 5 39.18 4.82 -15.40
C THR A 5 39.39 5.50 -14.04
N SER A 6 40.35 6.42 -14.01
CA SER A 6 40.69 7.23 -12.85
C SER A 6 39.48 8.08 -12.44
N TYR A 7 38.85 7.75 -11.32
CA TYR A 7 37.89 8.60 -10.64
C TYR A 7 38.66 9.69 -9.88
N THR A 8 38.41 10.93 -10.21
CA THR A 8 39.04 12.11 -9.58
C THR A 8 38.41 12.54 -8.26
N ASN A 9 37.34 11.90 -7.83
CA ASN A 9 36.78 12.10 -6.49
C ASN A 9 37.31 11.02 -5.54
N LYS A 10 38.30 11.39 -4.74
CA LYS A 10 38.81 10.59 -3.64
C LYS A 10 37.76 10.50 -2.51
N VAL A 11 36.78 9.65 -2.66
CA VAL A 11 36.07 9.11 -1.50
C VAL A 11 37.04 8.08 -0.91
N ASN A 12 37.61 8.36 0.26
CA ASN A 12 38.41 7.40 1.01
C ASN A 12 37.47 6.27 1.46
N ILE A 13 37.35 5.24 0.64
CA ILE A 13 36.66 4.02 1.02
C ILE A 13 37.64 3.27 1.91
N ASP A 14 37.29 3.12 3.20
CA ASP A 14 37.98 2.20 4.08
C ASP A 14 37.84 0.78 3.52
N MET A 15 38.94 0.22 3.03
CA MET A 15 38.97 -1.06 2.36
C MET A 15 38.49 -2.19 3.28
N ASN A 16 38.76 -2.11 4.58
CA ASN A 16 38.32 -3.10 5.55
C ASN A 16 36.82 -3.03 5.80
N ASN A 17 36.28 -1.83 5.99
CA ASN A 17 34.84 -1.63 6.12
C ASN A 17 34.10 -2.05 4.86
N TRP A 18 34.66 -1.82 3.66
CA TRP A 18 34.07 -2.29 2.40
C TRP A 18 34.12 -3.81 2.25
N LEU A 19 35.26 -4.42 2.57
CA LEU A 19 35.47 -5.87 2.41
C LEU A 19 34.63 -6.70 3.38
N TYR A 20 34.48 -6.21 4.63
CA TYR A 20 33.73 -6.88 5.68
C TYR A 20 32.32 -6.33 5.88
N SER A 21 31.90 -5.36 5.08
CA SER A 21 30.53 -4.87 5.13
C SER A 21 29.59 -5.97 4.65
N PRO A 22 28.57 -6.32 5.45
CA PRO A 22 27.60 -7.31 5.05
C PRO A 22 26.83 -6.84 3.82
N TYR A 23 26.76 -7.67 2.79
CA TYR A 23 25.90 -7.41 1.64
C TYR A 23 24.46 -7.50 2.05
N CYS A 24 23.80 -6.34 2.20
CA CYS A 24 22.40 -6.22 2.55
C CYS A 24 21.61 -5.63 1.36
N PRO A 25 21.17 -6.45 0.41
CA PRO A 25 20.30 -5.97 -0.67
C PRO A 25 18.97 -5.49 -0.11
N THR A 26 18.38 -4.49 -0.74
CA THR A 26 17.01 -4.07 -0.41
C THR A 26 16.06 -5.26 -0.56
N ALA A 27 15.36 -5.61 0.50
CA ALA A 27 14.41 -6.71 0.48
C ALA A 27 13.31 -6.42 -0.56
N ASN A 28 12.91 -7.42 -1.34
CA ASN A 28 11.72 -7.27 -2.17
C ASN A 28 10.48 -7.22 -1.27
N ILE A 29 9.36 -6.74 -1.81
CA ILE A 29 8.11 -6.54 -1.03
C ILE A 29 7.61 -7.82 -0.36
N VAL A 30 7.85 -8.98 -0.95
CA VAL A 30 7.44 -10.28 -0.39
C VAL A 30 8.32 -10.65 0.80
N ASP A 31 9.64 -10.49 0.68
CA ASP A 31 10.57 -10.79 1.77
C ASP A 31 10.41 -9.79 2.93
N ALA A 32 10.14 -8.52 2.61
CA ALA A 32 9.82 -7.52 3.61
C ALA A 32 8.52 -7.86 4.36
N ALA A 33 7.45 -8.22 3.64
CA ALA A 33 6.19 -8.63 4.24
C ALA A 33 6.34 -9.88 5.13
N ARG A 34 7.14 -10.87 4.71
CA ARG A 34 7.45 -12.06 5.52
C ARG A 34 8.13 -11.70 6.84
N LYS A 35 9.14 -10.85 6.79
CA LYS A 35 9.86 -10.39 7.99
C LYS A 35 8.94 -9.62 8.93
N LEU A 36 8.11 -8.72 8.42
CA LEU A 36 7.12 -7.99 9.21
C LEU A 36 6.12 -8.93 9.88
N TYR A 37 5.56 -9.85 9.12
CA TYR A 37 4.61 -10.84 9.65
C TYR A 37 5.22 -11.80 10.67
N ALA A 38 6.55 -11.95 10.65
CA ALA A 38 7.31 -12.72 11.65
C ALA A 38 7.62 -11.92 12.93
N ASN A 39 7.01 -10.76 13.16
CA ASN A 39 7.26 -9.82 14.27
C ASN A 39 8.67 -9.24 14.28
N HIS A 40 9.25 -9.03 13.12
CA HIS A 40 10.48 -8.26 12.97
C HIS A 40 10.14 -6.79 12.72
N ASN A 41 10.76 -5.89 13.45
CA ASN A 41 10.60 -4.45 13.27
C ASN A 41 11.09 -4.00 11.89
N VAL A 42 10.53 -2.88 11.42
CA VAL A 42 10.92 -2.22 10.15
C VAL A 42 12.43 -1.93 10.12
N GLU A 43 13.01 -1.60 11.26
CA GLU A 43 14.46 -1.39 11.46
C GLU A 43 15.32 -2.55 10.98
N ASN A 44 14.83 -3.79 11.13
CA ASN A 44 15.55 -4.99 10.70
C ASN A 44 15.48 -5.23 9.18
N ILE A 45 14.61 -4.51 8.47
CA ILE A 45 14.42 -4.65 7.02
C ILE A 45 15.28 -3.66 6.25
N ASN A 46 15.46 -2.45 6.78
CA ASN A 46 16.24 -1.38 6.18
C ASN A 46 17.35 -0.89 7.12
N ARG A 47 18.54 -1.47 6.97
CA ARG A 47 19.74 -1.07 7.73
C ARG A 47 20.59 0.00 7.04
N SER A 48 20.08 0.78 6.13
CA SER A 48 20.81 1.92 5.57
C SER A 48 20.35 3.23 6.20
N ASP A 49 21.19 3.75 7.01
CA ASP A 49 21.25 4.90 7.90
C ASP A 49 20.10 5.96 7.85
N ALA A 50 19.99 6.79 6.87
CA ALA A 50 18.97 7.87 6.82
C ALA A 50 17.58 7.40 6.32
N ARG A 51 17.53 6.30 5.58
CA ARG A 51 16.32 5.76 4.94
C ARG A 51 15.47 4.92 5.87
N GLY A 52 16.14 4.23 6.79
CA GLY A 52 15.48 3.51 7.87
C GLY A 52 14.78 4.47 8.82
N GLU A 53 15.37 5.63 9.10
CA GLU A 53 14.81 6.64 9.99
C GLU A 53 13.49 7.22 9.46
N ASP A 54 13.40 7.55 8.17
CA ASP A 54 12.16 8.05 7.56
C ASP A 54 11.00 7.06 7.70
N LEU A 55 11.23 5.77 7.39
CA LEU A 55 10.22 4.74 7.54
C LEU A 55 9.82 4.50 8.99
N VAL A 56 10.79 4.49 9.89
CA VAL A 56 10.55 4.31 11.33
C VAL A 56 9.76 5.51 11.87
N ASN A 57 10.17 6.73 11.55
CA ASN A 57 9.51 7.95 12.01
C ASN A 57 8.07 8.01 11.49
N THR A 58 7.85 7.73 10.22
CA THR A 58 6.49 7.67 9.64
C THR A 58 5.65 6.58 10.31
N THR A 59 6.20 5.38 10.49
CA THR A 59 5.48 4.28 11.16
C THR A 59 5.12 4.64 12.59
N ASN A 60 6.04 5.20 13.36
CA ASN A 60 5.81 5.63 14.74
C ASN A 60 4.78 6.75 14.82
N THR A 61 4.80 7.70 13.88
CA THR A 61 3.80 8.76 13.78
C THR A 61 2.40 8.18 13.56
N ILE A 62 2.26 7.23 12.64
CA ILE A 62 0.99 6.55 12.37
C ILE A 62 0.48 5.81 13.61
N ILE A 63 1.35 5.05 14.28
CA ILE A 63 1.00 4.32 15.51
C ILE A 63 0.55 5.30 16.60
N SER A 64 1.24 6.43 16.74
CA SER A 64 0.85 7.48 17.67
C SER A 64 -0.54 8.04 17.38
N LEU A 65 -0.85 8.32 16.10
CA LEU A 65 -2.17 8.78 15.66
C LEU A 65 -3.27 7.74 15.94
N ILE A 66 -3.01 6.46 15.68
CA ILE A 66 -3.95 5.37 15.99
C ILE A 66 -4.22 5.31 17.49
N ASN A 67 -3.17 5.37 18.32
CA ASN A 67 -3.32 5.36 19.77
C ASN A 67 -4.06 6.60 20.30
N GLN A 68 -3.86 7.76 19.68
CA GLN A 68 -4.60 8.98 20.02
C GLN A 68 -6.07 8.86 19.65
N ALA A 69 -6.41 8.36 18.44
CA ALA A 69 -7.78 8.13 18.01
C ALA A 69 -8.52 7.22 19.00
N LYS A 70 -7.87 6.10 19.38
CA LYS A 70 -8.41 5.16 20.37
C LYS A 70 -8.63 5.81 21.73
N ALA A 71 -7.63 6.53 22.26
CA ALA A 71 -7.68 7.13 23.59
C ALA A 71 -8.72 8.25 23.71
N LYS A 72 -8.99 8.96 22.60
CA LYS A 72 -9.91 10.08 22.55
C LYS A 72 -11.31 9.70 22.03
N SER A 73 -11.49 8.44 21.59
CA SER A 73 -12.71 7.99 20.88
C SER A 73 -13.02 8.89 19.67
N GLU A 74 -12.01 9.16 18.85
CA GLU A 74 -12.09 10.02 17.67
C GLU A 74 -11.85 9.23 16.38
N LYS A 75 -12.22 9.81 15.25
CA LYS A 75 -12.03 9.20 13.92
C LYS A 75 -11.04 10.01 13.10
N TYR A 76 -10.06 9.35 12.52
CA TYR A 76 -8.95 10.00 11.81
C TYR A 76 -8.83 9.51 10.37
N LEU A 77 -8.66 10.45 9.44
CA LEU A 77 -8.17 10.21 8.09
C LEU A 77 -6.69 10.60 8.04
N CYS A 78 -5.80 9.65 7.78
CA CYS A 78 -4.36 9.87 7.66
C CYS A 78 -3.93 9.68 6.20
N MET A 79 -3.34 10.70 5.60
CA MET A 79 -2.86 10.65 4.22
C MET A 79 -1.33 10.60 4.22
N ILE A 80 -0.76 9.58 3.61
CA ILE A 80 0.69 9.38 3.54
C ILE A 80 1.09 9.50 2.08
N THR A 81 1.94 10.46 1.80
CA THR A 81 2.46 10.69 0.44
C THR A 81 3.90 10.19 0.31
N GLY A 82 4.39 10.12 -0.89
CA GLY A 82 5.79 9.83 -1.14
C GLY A 82 6.08 9.43 -2.57
N VAL A 83 7.33 9.59 -2.95
CA VAL A 83 7.81 9.25 -4.30
C VAL A 83 7.61 7.76 -4.61
N PRO A 84 7.51 7.37 -5.89
CA PRO A 84 7.47 5.97 -6.28
C PRO A 84 8.67 5.22 -5.71
N GLY A 85 8.42 4.09 -5.03
CA GLY A 85 9.51 3.31 -4.42
C GLY A 85 9.92 3.72 -3.00
N ALA A 86 9.36 4.77 -2.42
CA ALA A 86 9.72 5.25 -1.08
C ALA A 86 9.33 4.31 0.08
N GLY A 87 8.64 3.21 -0.18
CA GLY A 87 8.30 2.22 0.85
C GLY A 87 6.90 2.36 1.45
N LYS A 88 5.99 3.13 0.82
CA LYS A 88 4.60 3.28 1.29
C LYS A 88 3.91 1.95 1.58
N THR A 89 3.94 1.03 0.62
CA THR A 89 3.39 -0.33 0.78
C THR A 89 4.00 -1.06 1.98
N LEU A 90 5.30 -0.85 2.23
CA LEU A 90 6.00 -1.46 3.36
C LEU A 90 5.49 -0.90 4.70
N ILE A 91 5.29 0.41 4.79
CA ILE A 91 4.67 1.05 5.98
C ILE A 91 3.27 0.50 6.20
N GLY A 92 2.43 0.45 5.16
CA GLY A 92 1.08 -0.09 5.28
C GLY A 92 1.05 -1.52 5.80
N LEU A 93 1.91 -2.38 5.28
CA LEU A 93 2.05 -3.76 5.76
C LEU A 93 2.60 -3.82 7.19
N SER A 94 3.54 -2.95 7.55
CA SER A 94 4.08 -2.86 8.91
C SER A 94 2.99 -2.52 9.92
N VAL A 95 2.23 -1.46 9.67
CA VAL A 95 1.12 -1.05 10.52
C VAL A 95 0.06 -2.16 10.62
N ALA A 96 -0.29 -2.80 9.49
CA ALA A 96 -1.26 -3.88 9.47
C ALA A 96 -0.80 -5.10 10.29
N THR A 97 0.49 -5.43 10.29
CA THR A 97 1.01 -6.59 11.03
C THR A 97 1.23 -6.31 12.51
N LEU A 98 1.64 -5.11 12.88
CA LEU A 98 1.83 -4.72 14.30
C LEU A 98 0.52 -4.84 15.08
N HIS A 99 -0.58 -4.38 14.53
CA HIS A 99 -1.90 -4.47 15.17
C HIS A 99 -2.54 -5.87 15.16
N GLN A 100 -1.94 -6.87 14.49
CA GLN A 100 -2.41 -8.26 14.58
C GLN A 100 -1.95 -8.98 15.87
N THR A 101 -0.90 -8.48 16.51
CA THR A 101 -0.32 -9.07 17.73
C THR A 101 -0.94 -8.54 19.01
N GLU A 102 -1.67 -7.43 18.93
CA GLU A 102 -2.38 -6.84 20.06
C GLU A 102 -3.76 -7.48 20.28
N GLU A 103 -4.41 -7.17 21.40
CA GLU A 103 -5.70 -7.74 21.80
C GLU A 103 -6.78 -7.67 20.71
N LYS A 104 -7.77 -8.57 20.78
CA LYS A 104 -8.86 -8.74 19.80
C LYS A 104 -9.59 -7.47 19.35
N SER A 105 -9.45 -6.37 20.08
CA SER A 105 -10.11 -5.07 19.83
C SER A 105 -9.37 -4.13 18.86
N ASN A 106 -8.16 -4.46 18.39
CA ASN A 106 -7.30 -3.55 17.62
C ASN A 106 -6.91 -4.09 16.26
N LYS A 107 -7.84 -4.70 15.54
CA LYS A 107 -7.50 -5.27 14.23
C LYS A 107 -7.39 -4.20 13.16
N SER A 108 -6.47 -4.43 12.24
CA SER A 108 -6.25 -3.61 11.06
C SER A 108 -6.32 -4.43 9.78
N VAL A 109 -6.81 -3.82 8.72
CA VAL A 109 -6.90 -4.42 7.39
C VAL A 109 -6.08 -3.63 6.38
N TYR A 110 -5.26 -4.34 5.59
CA TYR A 110 -4.54 -3.80 4.45
C TYR A 110 -5.33 -4.07 3.17
N LEU A 111 -5.72 -3.00 2.49
CA LEU A 111 -6.54 -3.00 1.29
C LEU A 111 -5.71 -2.56 0.07
N SER A 112 -5.81 -3.28 -1.03
CA SER A 112 -5.17 -2.85 -2.28
C SER A 112 -6.05 -3.16 -3.49
N GLY A 113 -6.05 -2.22 -4.45
CA GLY A 113 -6.66 -2.41 -5.76
C GLY A 113 -5.87 -3.39 -6.64
N ASN A 114 -4.59 -3.63 -6.34
CA ASN A 114 -3.72 -4.53 -7.08
C ASN A 114 -3.93 -6.00 -6.66
N ARG A 115 -4.97 -6.61 -7.20
CA ARG A 115 -5.32 -8.01 -6.88
C ARG A 115 -4.18 -9.02 -7.07
N PRO A 116 -3.37 -8.99 -8.14
CA PRO A 116 -2.18 -9.86 -8.26
C PRO A 116 -1.21 -9.70 -7.09
N LEU A 117 -0.91 -8.47 -6.67
CA LEU A 117 -0.04 -8.21 -5.52
C LEU A 117 -0.62 -8.82 -4.25
N VAL A 118 -1.90 -8.58 -3.98
CA VAL A 118 -2.60 -9.15 -2.82
C VAL A 118 -2.49 -10.68 -2.81
N MET A 119 -2.73 -11.35 -3.93
CA MET A 119 -2.64 -12.81 -4.02
C MET A 119 -1.23 -13.32 -3.75
N VAL A 120 -0.20 -12.66 -4.28
CA VAL A 120 1.20 -13.02 -4.03
C VAL A 120 1.56 -12.84 -2.55
N LEU A 121 1.18 -11.72 -1.95
CA LEU A 121 1.42 -11.46 -0.53
C LEU A 121 0.71 -12.48 0.35
N GLN A 122 -0.57 -12.74 0.11
CA GLN A 122 -1.34 -13.72 0.87
C GLN A 122 -0.71 -15.12 0.83
N GLU A 123 -0.30 -15.60 -0.35
CA GLU A 123 0.31 -16.92 -0.49
C GLU A 123 1.71 -16.97 0.13
N ALA A 124 2.52 -15.92 -0.03
CA ALA A 124 3.87 -15.85 0.53
C ALA A 124 3.83 -15.87 2.07
N LEU A 125 2.95 -15.08 2.67
CA LEU A 125 2.76 -15.06 4.13
C LEU A 125 2.19 -16.37 4.66
N ALA A 126 1.27 -17.00 3.90
CA ALA A 126 0.69 -18.27 4.30
C ALA A 126 1.73 -19.40 4.34
N ARG A 127 2.63 -19.43 3.37
CA ARG A 127 3.74 -20.41 3.35
C ARG A 127 4.70 -20.17 4.51
N ASP A 128 5.08 -18.94 4.73
CA ASP A 128 5.99 -18.57 5.81
C ASP A 128 5.39 -18.88 7.19
N ALA A 129 4.13 -18.51 7.43
CA ALA A 129 3.43 -18.84 8.67
C ALA A 129 3.34 -20.36 8.91
N ARG A 130 3.07 -21.13 7.86
CA ARG A 130 3.05 -22.60 7.95
C ARG A 130 4.40 -23.16 8.34
N ASP A 131 5.46 -22.68 7.69
CA ASP A 131 6.81 -23.23 7.90
C ASP A 131 7.28 -22.90 9.32
N ARG A 132 7.03 -21.69 9.83
CA ARG A 132 7.28 -21.31 11.24
C ARG A 132 6.46 -22.17 12.21
N SER A 133 5.16 -22.32 11.99
CA SER A 133 4.32 -23.14 12.86
C SER A 133 4.76 -24.61 12.89
N LYS A 134 5.33 -25.12 11.80
CA LYS A 134 5.93 -26.47 11.78
C LYS A 134 7.21 -26.54 12.60
N GLU A 135 8.10 -25.55 12.45
CA GLU A 135 9.33 -25.47 13.24
C GLU A 135 9.06 -25.38 14.74
N GLU A 136 8.08 -24.55 15.13
CA GLU A 136 7.64 -24.43 16.53
C GLU A 136 7.07 -25.75 17.06
N LEU A 137 6.24 -26.39 16.26
CA LEU A 137 5.69 -27.72 16.59
C LEU A 137 6.80 -28.77 16.76
N GLU A 138 7.77 -28.81 15.85
CA GLU A 138 8.90 -29.73 15.91
C GLU A 138 9.80 -29.47 17.12
N LYS A 139 10.10 -28.20 17.42
CA LYS A 139 10.83 -27.80 18.62
C LYS A 139 10.12 -28.23 19.90
N HIS A 140 8.82 -28.01 19.98
CA HIS A 140 8.03 -28.45 21.15
C HIS A 140 7.95 -29.97 21.26
N LEU A 141 7.74 -30.69 20.14
CA LEU A 141 7.77 -32.15 20.14
C LEU A 141 9.11 -32.72 20.58
N ALA A 142 10.22 -32.02 20.36
CA ALA A 142 11.53 -32.45 20.81
C ALA A 142 11.68 -32.39 22.34
N THR A 143 10.94 -31.53 23.02
CA THR A 143 10.96 -31.42 24.50
C THR A 143 10.10 -32.47 25.23
N ILE A 144 9.18 -33.14 24.53
CA ILE A 144 8.31 -34.18 25.10
C ILE A 144 9.07 -35.51 25.00
N GLU A 145 9.15 -36.30 26.08
CA GLU A 145 9.82 -37.59 26.05
C GLU A 145 8.81 -38.74 25.73
N ASP A 146 7.58 -38.65 26.24
CA ASP A 146 6.57 -39.69 26.04
C ASP A 146 6.01 -39.73 24.63
N LYS A 147 5.99 -40.92 24.01
CA LYS A 147 5.54 -41.13 22.62
C LYS A 147 4.03 -40.88 22.44
N ASN A 148 3.23 -41.22 23.47
CA ASN A 148 1.76 -41.07 23.39
C ASN A 148 1.39 -39.60 23.53
N GLU A 149 2.08 -38.88 24.43
CA GLU A 149 1.94 -37.44 24.60
C GLU A 149 2.38 -36.70 23.32
N LYS A 150 3.49 -37.06 22.70
CA LYS A 150 3.92 -36.55 21.38
C LYS A 150 2.83 -36.70 20.32
N LYS A 151 2.22 -37.89 20.26
CA LYS A 151 1.16 -38.21 19.28
C LYS A 151 -0.10 -37.39 19.54
N ALA A 152 -0.49 -37.25 20.81
CA ALA A 152 -1.63 -36.46 21.22
C ALA A 152 -1.43 -34.99 20.91
N TYR A 153 -0.26 -34.42 21.28
CA TYR A 153 0.10 -33.03 21.01
C TYR A 153 0.12 -32.72 19.51
N LYS A 154 0.74 -33.58 18.68
CA LYS A 154 0.75 -33.42 17.21
C LYS A 154 -0.64 -33.46 16.60
N LYS A 155 -1.58 -34.21 17.18
CA LYS A 155 -2.96 -34.28 16.70
C LYS A 155 -3.75 -33.02 17.02
N THR A 156 -3.56 -32.45 18.21
CA THR A 156 -4.25 -31.22 18.66
C THR A 156 -3.67 -29.95 18.05
N HIS A 157 -2.37 -29.94 17.73
CA HIS A 157 -1.66 -28.78 17.17
C HIS A 157 -1.32 -28.97 15.69
N LYS A 158 -2.25 -29.57 14.95
CA LYS A 158 -2.08 -29.77 13.50
C LYS A 158 -2.08 -28.43 12.78
N VAL A 159 -0.99 -28.16 12.05
CA VAL A 159 -0.86 -26.96 11.21
C VAL A 159 -1.76 -27.09 9.97
N SER A 160 -2.83 -26.33 9.92
CA SER A 160 -3.77 -26.29 8.80
C SER A 160 -3.46 -25.13 7.86
N MET A 161 -3.12 -25.46 6.61
CA MET A 161 -2.88 -24.43 5.58
C MET A 161 -4.15 -23.64 5.24
N THR A 162 -5.31 -24.26 5.34
CA THR A 162 -6.61 -23.62 5.10
C THR A 162 -6.87 -22.53 6.14
N ASP A 163 -6.63 -22.83 7.42
CA ASP A 163 -6.87 -21.89 8.51
C ASP A 163 -5.87 -20.72 8.46
N ILE A 164 -4.60 -21.02 8.13
CA ILE A 164 -3.58 -19.98 7.94
C ILE A 164 -3.97 -19.05 6.80
N ARG A 165 -4.35 -19.58 5.64
CA ARG A 165 -4.80 -18.77 4.50
C ARG A 165 -6.05 -17.94 4.84
N SER A 166 -6.99 -18.51 5.59
CA SER A 166 -8.18 -17.80 6.02
C SER A 166 -7.84 -16.60 6.89
N ARG A 167 -6.96 -16.78 7.89
CA ARG A 167 -6.48 -15.67 8.75
C ARG A 167 -5.79 -14.57 7.96
N ILE A 168 -4.90 -14.93 7.04
CA ILE A 168 -4.17 -13.93 6.23
C ILE A 168 -5.11 -13.18 5.30
N LYS A 169 -6.11 -13.85 4.73
CA LYS A 169 -7.13 -13.21 3.90
C LYS A 169 -8.02 -12.23 4.66
N GLN A 170 -8.08 -12.31 5.97
CA GLN A 170 -8.83 -11.34 6.77
C GLN A 170 -8.14 -9.99 6.84
N PHE A 171 -6.81 -9.95 7.00
CA PHE A 171 -6.10 -8.70 7.18
C PHE A 171 -5.41 -8.15 5.91
N ILE A 172 -5.27 -8.93 4.83
CA ILE A 172 -4.83 -8.44 3.50
C ILE A 172 -5.92 -8.78 2.50
N GLN A 173 -6.59 -7.76 1.95
CA GLN A 173 -7.74 -7.97 1.09
C GLN A 173 -7.68 -7.12 -0.19
N PRO A 174 -8.23 -7.64 -1.30
CA PRO A 174 -8.57 -6.78 -2.43
C PRO A 174 -9.76 -5.89 -2.06
N ILE A 175 -9.67 -4.60 -2.38
CA ILE A 175 -10.75 -3.62 -2.10
C ILE A 175 -12.13 -4.08 -2.56
N PRO A 176 -12.30 -4.65 -3.78
CA PRO A 176 -13.63 -5.11 -4.20
C PRO A 176 -14.25 -6.15 -3.27
N ASN A 177 -13.43 -6.99 -2.62
CA ASN A 177 -13.94 -8.00 -1.68
C ASN A 177 -14.39 -7.36 -0.37
N TRP A 178 -13.55 -6.46 0.18
CA TRP A 178 -13.87 -5.71 1.39
C TRP A 178 -15.13 -4.87 1.19
N ARG A 179 -15.21 -4.10 0.11
CA ARG A 179 -16.38 -3.31 -0.26
C ARG A 179 -17.66 -4.16 -0.33
N LYS A 180 -17.59 -5.32 -1.01
CA LYS A 180 -18.72 -6.23 -1.15
C LYS A 180 -19.24 -6.75 0.20
N GLU A 181 -18.37 -6.97 1.16
CA GLU A 181 -18.75 -7.41 2.50
C GLU A 181 -19.66 -6.38 3.18
N TYR A 182 -19.28 -5.11 3.10
CA TYR A 182 -20.02 -4.02 3.76
C TYR A 182 -21.17 -3.44 2.93
N LEU A 183 -21.33 -3.87 1.67
CA LEU A 183 -22.53 -3.63 0.88
C LEU A 183 -23.67 -4.61 1.24
N LYS A 184 -23.37 -5.78 1.76
CA LYS A 184 -24.39 -6.80 2.12
C LYS A 184 -25.33 -6.34 3.22
N GLY A 185 -24.87 -5.52 4.13
CA GLY A 185 -25.70 -4.97 5.23
C GLY A 185 -26.51 -3.74 4.83
N ILE A 186 -26.43 -3.30 3.59
CA ILE A 186 -27.20 -2.18 3.09
C ILE A 186 -28.43 -2.75 2.37
N LEU A 187 -29.60 -2.65 2.99
CA LEU A 187 -30.87 -2.92 2.34
C LEU A 187 -31.42 -1.58 1.83
N VAL A 188 -31.53 -1.45 0.53
CA VAL A 188 -32.34 -0.39 -0.07
C VAL A 188 -33.75 -0.97 -0.17
N SER A 189 -34.64 -0.58 0.75
CA SER A 189 -36.03 -0.98 0.66
C SER A 189 -36.64 -0.41 -0.63
N GLY A 190 -37.38 -1.25 -1.36
CA GLY A 190 -37.93 -0.91 -2.66
C GLY A 190 -38.73 0.39 -2.62
N ALA A 191 -38.59 1.17 -3.67
CA ALA A 191 -39.22 2.47 -3.94
C ALA A 191 -38.41 3.72 -3.49
N GLY A 192 -37.09 3.72 -3.72
CA GLY A 192 -36.34 4.99 -3.82
C GLY A 192 -36.01 5.67 -2.49
N GLU A 193 -35.90 4.90 -1.41
CA GLU A 193 -35.31 5.43 -0.18
C GLU A 193 -33.80 5.56 -0.38
N GLU A 194 -33.37 6.76 -0.63
CA GLU A 194 -31.99 7.18 -0.59
C GLU A 194 -31.39 6.80 0.78
N LEU A 195 -30.11 6.37 0.79
CA LEU A 195 -29.28 6.44 1.98
C LEU A 195 -29.27 7.92 2.39
N SER A 196 -30.21 8.35 3.23
CA SER A 196 -30.30 9.74 3.63
C SER A 196 -29.18 10.01 4.61
N ILE A 197 -28.30 10.92 4.23
CA ILE A 197 -27.42 11.61 5.18
C ILE A 197 -28.33 12.63 5.86
N GLU A 198 -28.74 12.33 7.09
CA GLU A 198 -29.43 13.34 7.88
C GLU A 198 -28.48 14.43 8.40
N LYS A 199 -29.05 15.54 8.85
CA LYS A 199 -28.42 16.82 9.14
C LYS A 199 -27.16 16.81 10.03
N ASP A 200 -26.85 15.70 10.70
CA ASP A 200 -25.72 15.56 11.64
C ASP A 200 -24.63 14.61 11.14
N ASN A 201 -24.56 14.35 9.83
CA ASN A 201 -23.58 13.43 9.22
C ASN A 201 -23.62 11.99 9.76
N HIS A 202 -24.64 11.61 10.50
CA HIS A 202 -24.91 10.23 10.84
C HIS A 202 -25.75 9.57 9.76
N TYR A 203 -25.36 8.33 9.40
CA TYR A 203 -26.15 7.51 8.48
C TYR A 203 -27.35 6.97 9.23
N GLU A 204 -28.54 7.55 9.02
CA GLU A 204 -29.77 6.86 9.37
C GLU A 204 -30.18 5.93 8.24
N TYR A 205 -30.16 4.66 8.53
CA TYR A 205 -30.74 3.64 7.69
C TYR A 205 -32.26 3.57 7.98
N LYS A 206 -33.07 3.91 6.97
CA LYS A 206 -34.52 3.73 7.04
C LYS A 206 -34.90 2.41 6.38
N GLY A 207 -34.70 1.28 7.08
CA GLY A 207 -35.07 -0.03 6.59
C GLY A 207 -34.85 -1.11 7.66
N GLU A 208 -35.47 -2.26 7.46
CA GLU A 208 -35.23 -3.45 8.31
C GLU A 208 -33.89 -4.08 7.94
N GLY A 209 -32.84 -3.79 8.68
CA GLY A 209 -31.53 -4.41 8.51
C GLY A 209 -30.47 -3.78 9.40
N GLU A 210 -29.49 -4.59 9.78
CA GLU A 210 -28.33 -4.13 10.54
C GLU A 210 -27.22 -3.71 9.57
N PHE A 211 -26.63 -2.55 9.82
CA PHE A 211 -25.38 -2.18 9.18
C PHE A 211 -24.27 -3.04 9.75
N TYR A 212 -23.50 -3.71 8.87
CA TYR A 212 -22.28 -4.36 9.31
C TYR A 212 -21.22 -3.29 9.60
N ILE A 213 -20.83 -3.20 10.86
CA ILE A 213 -19.69 -2.40 11.29
C ILE A 213 -18.42 -3.16 10.89
N PRO A 214 -17.43 -2.49 10.28
CA PRO A 214 -16.16 -3.14 9.99
C PRO A 214 -15.55 -3.76 11.25
N TYR A 215 -15.01 -4.94 11.11
CA TYR A 215 -14.36 -5.62 12.22
C TYR A 215 -13.06 -4.91 12.64
N ASP A 216 -12.44 -4.24 11.67
CA ASP A 216 -11.16 -3.57 11.81
C ASP A 216 -11.37 -2.08 12.06
N HIS A 217 -10.82 -1.55 13.16
CA HIS A 217 -10.83 -0.12 13.47
C HIS A 217 -9.81 0.68 12.64
N VAL A 218 -8.84 -0.02 12.03
CA VAL A 218 -7.82 0.59 11.18
C VAL A 218 -7.90 0.00 9.78
N SER A 219 -8.18 0.81 8.79
CA SER A 219 -8.14 0.43 7.37
C SER A 219 -7.03 1.16 6.65
N ILE A 220 -6.19 0.42 5.92
CA ILE A 220 -5.05 0.95 5.19
C ILE A 220 -5.28 0.69 3.70
N TYR A 221 -5.36 1.74 2.91
CA TYR A 221 -5.57 1.65 1.47
C TYR A 221 -4.29 1.97 0.70
N ASP A 222 -3.73 0.96 0.03
CA ASP A 222 -2.56 1.12 -0.81
C ASP A 222 -2.94 1.60 -2.21
N GLU A 223 -2.20 2.58 -2.73
CA GLU A 223 -2.49 3.30 -3.99
C GLU A 223 -3.86 4.01 -3.95
N ALA A 224 -4.13 4.72 -2.86
CA ALA A 224 -5.42 5.33 -2.59
C ALA A 224 -5.88 6.35 -3.64
N GLN A 225 -4.95 6.97 -4.40
CA GLN A 225 -5.27 7.84 -5.54
C GLN A 225 -6.01 7.11 -6.68
N ARG A 226 -5.95 5.77 -6.70
CA ARG A 226 -6.63 4.93 -7.72
C ARG A 226 -8.03 4.50 -7.34
N ALA A 227 -8.56 5.02 -6.24
CA ALA A 227 -9.96 4.80 -5.86
C ALA A 227 -10.90 5.26 -6.97
N TRP A 228 -12.06 4.66 -7.08
CA TRP A 228 -13.00 4.95 -8.17
C TRP A 228 -13.81 6.22 -7.91
N GLU A 229 -14.02 7.00 -8.97
CA GLU A 229 -14.93 8.14 -8.93
C GLU A 229 -16.40 7.71 -8.79
N ALA A 230 -17.28 8.67 -8.55
CA ALA A 230 -18.67 8.41 -8.19
C ALA A 230 -19.44 7.57 -9.24
N LYS A 231 -19.29 7.88 -10.52
CA LYS A 231 -19.99 7.17 -11.60
C LYS A 231 -19.55 5.74 -11.74
N GLU A 232 -18.24 5.49 -11.73
CA GLU A 232 -17.65 4.16 -11.83
C GLU A 232 -18.03 3.29 -10.65
N ASN A 233 -17.92 3.82 -9.43
CA ASN A 233 -18.29 3.10 -8.23
C ASN A 233 -19.76 2.75 -8.20
N ALA A 234 -20.66 3.73 -8.45
CA ALA A 234 -22.10 3.48 -8.47
C ALA A 234 -22.51 2.51 -9.58
N SER A 235 -21.94 2.66 -10.78
CA SER A 235 -22.19 1.75 -11.89
C SER A 235 -21.78 0.31 -11.56
N TYR A 236 -20.62 0.14 -10.93
CA TYR A 236 -20.16 -1.19 -10.51
C TYR A 236 -21.08 -1.80 -9.44
N VAL A 237 -21.45 -1.03 -8.40
CA VAL A 237 -22.31 -1.51 -7.32
C VAL A 237 -23.68 -1.92 -7.88
N ARG A 238 -24.34 -1.06 -8.65
CA ARG A 238 -25.64 -1.33 -9.27
C ARG A 238 -25.61 -2.55 -10.18
N LYS A 239 -24.50 -2.78 -10.91
CA LYS A 239 -24.33 -3.93 -11.79
C LYS A 239 -24.09 -5.24 -11.05
N LYS A 240 -23.37 -5.20 -9.93
CA LYS A 240 -22.94 -6.40 -9.20
C LYS A 240 -23.90 -6.80 -8.08
N GLU A 241 -24.49 -5.84 -7.42
CA GLU A 241 -25.39 -6.04 -6.28
C GLU A 241 -26.84 -5.72 -6.72
N LYS A 242 -27.57 -6.74 -7.15
CA LYS A 242 -28.91 -6.59 -7.72
C LYS A 242 -29.93 -5.90 -6.79
N HIS A 243 -29.73 -6.01 -5.49
CA HIS A 243 -30.57 -5.35 -4.48
C HIS A 243 -30.23 -3.86 -4.28
N LEU A 244 -29.13 -3.38 -4.86
CA LEU A 244 -28.67 -1.99 -4.77
C LEU A 244 -28.78 -1.23 -6.10
N GLN A 245 -29.83 -1.46 -6.88
CA GLN A 245 -30.04 -0.77 -8.17
C GLN A 245 -30.09 0.75 -8.02
N ASN A 246 -30.58 1.24 -6.87
CA ASN A 246 -30.68 2.67 -6.54
C ASN A 246 -29.50 3.18 -5.71
N PHE A 247 -28.35 2.46 -5.71
CA PHE A 247 -27.17 2.94 -4.98
C PHE A 247 -26.79 4.34 -5.45
N PRO A 248 -26.59 5.31 -4.54
CA PRO A 248 -26.32 6.70 -4.89
C PRO A 248 -24.98 6.85 -5.63
N GLU A 249 -24.79 7.97 -6.33
CA GLU A 249 -23.52 8.29 -6.99
C GLU A 249 -22.47 8.72 -5.96
N TRP A 250 -22.03 7.77 -5.16
CA TRP A 250 -20.93 7.97 -4.23
C TRP A 250 -19.63 7.44 -4.81
N SER A 251 -18.58 8.24 -4.63
CA SER A 251 -17.24 7.78 -4.92
C SER A 251 -16.82 6.63 -3.99
N GLU A 252 -15.83 5.85 -4.41
CA GLU A 252 -15.28 4.79 -3.56
C GLU A 252 -14.71 5.35 -2.24
N PRO A 253 -13.93 6.48 -2.22
CA PRO A 253 -13.52 7.15 -0.99
C PRO A 253 -14.69 7.46 -0.04
N ARG A 254 -15.75 8.07 -0.53
CA ARG A 254 -16.93 8.39 0.29
C ARG A 254 -17.57 7.14 0.88
N PHE A 255 -17.74 6.10 0.08
CA PHE A 255 -18.29 4.83 0.55
C PHE A 255 -17.41 4.17 1.60
N LEU A 256 -16.08 4.11 1.38
CA LEU A 256 -15.15 3.47 2.31
C LEU A 256 -15.08 4.21 3.65
N LEU A 257 -15.06 5.54 3.63
CA LEU A 257 -15.15 6.36 4.84
C LEU A 257 -16.47 6.12 5.58
N SER A 258 -17.58 6.02 4.84
CA SER A 258 -18.90 5.72 5.44
C SER A 258 -18.94 4.38 6.16
N CYS A 259 -18.22 3.38 5.65
CA CYS A 259 -18.13 2.09 6.32
C CYS A 259 -17.40 2.20 7.66
N MET A 260 -16.27 2.91 7.69
CA MET A 260 -15.51 3.13 8.91
C MET A 260 -16.21 4.07 9.90
N ASP A 261 -17.05 4.95 9.38
CA ASP A 261 -17.85 5.86 10.20
C ASP A 261 -18.92 5.15 11.04
N ARG A 262 -19.26 3.91 10.71
CA ARG A 262 -20.20 3.08 11.48
C ARG A 262 -19.67 2.66 12.86
N HIS A 263 -18.36 2.78 13.12
CA HIS A 263 -17.81 2.55 14.46
C HIS A 263 -18.37 3.58 15.44
N PRO A 264 -18.89 3.14 16.60
CA PRO A 264 -19.49 4.06 17.56
C PRO A 264 -18.45 4.87 18.34
N ASP A 265 -17.20 4.40 18.38
CA ASP A 265 -16.11 4.91 19.21
C ASP A 265 -15.02 5.57 18.36
N TRP A 266 -14.10 4.79 17.82
CA TRP A 266 -12.96 5.30 17.08
C TRP A 266 -12.71 4.52 15.80
N ALA A 267 -12.10 5.18 14.83
CA ALA A 267 -11.64 4.55 13.61
C ALA A 267 -10.49 5.34 12.99
N VAL A 268 -9.60 4.65 12.28
CA VAL A 268 -8.53 5.31 11.51
C VAL A 268 -8.53 4.77 10.08
N TYR A 269 -8.61 5.68 9.12
CA TYR A 269 -8.46 5.36 7.71
C TYR A 269 -7.13 5.92 7.19
N ILE A 270 -6.27 5.07 6.67
CA ILE A 270 -4.93 5.41 6.20
C ILE A 270 -4.87 5.28 4.69
N CYS A 271 -4.60 6.38 4.00
CA CYS A 271 -4.42 6.45 2.55
C CYS A 271 -2.93 6.51 2.20
N LEU A 272 -2.42 5.49 1.51
CA LEU A 272 -1.07 5.51 0.95
C LEU A 272 -1.16 6.02 -0.49
N ILE A 273 -0.59 7.21 -0.75
CA ILE A 273 -0.77 7.97 -1.98
C ILE A 273 0.56 8.04 -2.74
N GLY A 274 0.56 7.58 -4.00
CA GLY A 274 1.70 7.71 -4.89
C GLY A 274 1.68 9.06 -5.61
N ASN A 275 2.66 9.91 -5.35
CA ASN A 275 2.80 11.19 -6.05
C ASN A 275 3.31 10.99 -7.48
N GLY A 276 2.85 11.82 -8.42
CA GLY A 276 3.33 11.85 -9.81
C GLY A 276 2.94 10.63 -10.66
N GLN A 277 1.92 9.88 -10.27
CA GLN A 277 1.35 8.84 -11.12
C GLN A 277 0.13 9.40 -11.86
N ASP A 278 0.08 9.15 -13.17
CA ASP A 278 -1.11 9.50 -13.96
C ASP A 278 -2.34 8.79 -13.43
N ILE A 279 -3.40 9.56 -13.22
CA ILE A 279 -4.71 9.05 -12.86
C ILE A 279 -5.34 8.52 -14.15
N ASN A 280 -5.76 7.26 -14.13
CA ASN A 280 -6.48 6.69 -15.26
C ASN A 280 -7.92 7.21 -15.28
N HIS A 281 -8.53 7.14 -16.45
CA HIS A 281 -9.95 7.51 -16.58
C HIS A 281 -10.81 6.67 -15.63
N GLY A 282 -11.60 7.36 -14.78
CA GLY A 282 -12.43 6.73 -13.76
C GLY A 282 -11.78 6.56 -12.38
N GLU A 283 -10.49 6.94 -12.22
CA GLU A 283 -9.82 7.04 -10.93
C GLU A 283 -10.07 8.43 -10.32
N ALA A 284 -10.40 8.47 -9.04
CA ALA A 284 -10.88 9.67 -8.35
C ALA A 284 -9.76 10.65 -7.94
N GLY A 285 -8.53 10.19 -7.89
CA GLY A 285 -7.41 11.00 -7.43
C GLY A 285 -7.41 11.29 -5.93
N THR A 286 -6.42 12.06 -5.50
CA THR A 286 -6.25 12.45 -4.10
C THR A 286 -7.30 13.44 -3.63
N ALA A 287 -7.70 14.37 -4.50
CA ALA A 287 -8.68 15.41 -4.21
C ALA A 287 -10.05 14.84 -3.79
N GLU A 288 -10.45 13.68 -4.31
CA GLU A 288 -11.72 13.05 -3.95
C GLU A 288 -11.76 12.56 -2.50
N TRP A 289 -10.63 12.16 -1.92
CA TRP A 289 -10.56 11.85 -0.49
C TRP A 289 -10.83 13.08 0.36
N ILE A 290 -10.24 14.22 -0.02
CA ILE A 290 -10.46 15.51 0.65
C ILE A 290 -11.91 15.98 0.46
N ARG A 291 -12.49 15.80 -0.74
CA ARG A 291 -13.90 16.11 -1.00
C ARG A 291 -14.82 15.21 -0.18
N SER A 292 -14.49 13.92 -0.10
CA SER A 292 -15.30 12.94 0.62
C SER A 292 -15.32 13.17 2.13
N ILE A 293 -14.21 13.62 2.74
CA ILE A 293 -14.14 13.84 4.18
C ILE A 293 -15.04 15.02 4.63
N LYS A 294 -15.40 15.93 3.73
CA LYS A 294 -16.33 17.03 4.01
C LYS A 294 -17.71 16.54 4.48
N TYR A 295 -18.09 15.31 4.10
CA TYR A 295 -19.33 14.69 4.56
C TYR A 295 -19.24 14.13 5.99
N PHE A 296 -18.04 14.12 6.57
CA PHE A 296 -17.74 13.55 7.89
C PHE A 296 -17.05 14.60 8.77
N SER A 297 -17.75 15.68 9.12
CA SER A 297 -17.16 16.85 9.81
C SER A 297 -16.55 16.55 11.17
N HIS A 298 -16.93 15.42 11.80
CA HIS A 298 -16.38 14.96 13.08
C HIS A 298 -15.07 14.16 12.94
N TRP A 299 -14.62 13.86 11.71
CA TRP A 299 -13.33 13.26 11.45
C TRP A 299 -12.23 14.33 11.47
N LYS A 300 -11.07 13.96 12.00
CA LYS A 300 -9.84 14.77 11.89
C LYS A 300 -9.01 14.27 10.74
N THR A 301 -8.41 15.18 9.99
CA THR A 301 -7.56 14.84 8.84
C THR A 301 -6.12 15.21 9.13
N TYR A 302 -5.22 14.23 8.94
CA TYR A 302 -3.78 14.39 9.05
C TYR A 302 -3.14 14.14 7.68
N ALA A 303 -2.32 15.07 7.22
CA ALA A 303 -1.66 14.97 5.93
C ALA A 303 -0.30 15.67 5.95
N PRO A 304 0.66 15.31 5.09
CA PRO A 304 1.87 16.11 4.94
C PRO A 304 1.57 17.39 4.13
N SER A 305 2.35 18.43 4.35
CA SER A 305 2.16 19.73 3.69
C SER A 305 2.34 19.68 2.16
N ASP A 306 3.10 18.70 1.66
CA ASP A 306 3.33 18.51 0.22
C ASP A 306 2.11 18.09 -0.59
N ILE A 307 1.04 17.62 0.10
CA ILE A 307 -0.22 17.25 -0.56
C ILE A 307 -0.88 18.44 -1.28
N LEU A 308 -0.61 19.66 -0.81
CA LEU A 308 -1.12 20.90 -1.40
C LEU A 308 -0.41 21.31 -2.71
N ARG A 309 0.61 20.57 -3.15
CA ARG A 309 1.23 20.80 -4.48
C ARG A 309 0.27 20.44 -5.61
N ASP A 310 -0.71 19.60 -5.35
CA ASP A 310 -1.80 19.32 -6.26
C ASP A 310 -2.86 20.42 -6.13
N SER A 311 -3.08 21.18 -7.19
CA SER A 311 -4.00 22.33 -7.20
C SER A 311 -5.45 21.96 -6.97
N GLU A 312 -5.87 20.75 -7.31
CA GLU A 312 -7.23 20.25 -6.99
C GLU A 312 -7.35 19.94 -5.52
N VAL A 313 -6.33 19.33 -4.92
CA VAL A 313 -6.26 19.07 -3.48
C VAL A 313 -6.26 20.39 -2.69
N GLU A 314 -5.43 21.35 -3.09
CA GLU A 314 -5.38 22.66 -2.45
C GLU A 314 -6.75 23.34 -2.44
N LYS A 315 -7.45 23.34 -3.57
CA LYS A 315 -8.79 23.90 -3.70
C LYS A 315 -9.82 23.19 -2.81
N GLU A 316 -9.76 21.85 -2.75
CA GLU A 316 -10.70 21.08 -1.94
C GLU A 316 -10.37 21.13 -0.44
N ALA A 317 -9.12 21.37 -0.08
CA ALA A 317 -8.68 21.52 1.31
C ALA A 317 -9.16 22.83 1.98
N ASP A 318 -9.58 23.79 1.17
CA ASP A 318 -10.08 25.08 1.69
C ASP A 318 -11.29 24.85 2.60
N GLY A 319 -11.25 25.49 3.77
CA GLY A 319 -12.28 25.38 4.80
C GLY A 319 -12.25 24.07 5.63
N LEU A 320 -11.32 23.16 5.38
CA LEU A 320 -11.11 21.95 6.20
C LEU A 320 -10.04 22.17 7.25
N ASN A 321 -10.27 21.60 8.45
CA ASN A 321 -9.24 21.57 9.49
C ASN A 321 -8.32 20.36 9.27
N ILE A 322 -7.26 20.57 8.46
CA ILE A 322 -6.21 19.56 8.21
C ILE A 322 -5.04 19.86 9.11
N GLU A 323 -4.62 18.88 9.90
CA GLU A 323 -3.39 18.95 10.69
C GLU A 323 -2.21 18.45 9.84
N TYR A 324 -1.28 19.36 9.56
CA TYR A 324 -0.12 19.03 8.71
C TYR A 324 0.99 18.42 9.52
N VAL A 325 1.43 17.22 9.10
CA VAL A 325 2.46 16.41 9.76
C VAL A 325 3.49 15.97 8.72
N ASP A 326 4.65 16.59 8.70
CA ASP A 326 5.67 16.38 7.66
C ASP A 326 6.22 14.94 7.64
N HIS A 327 6.25 14.26 8.79
CA HIS A 327 6.63 12.84 8.85
C HIS A 327 5.68 11.87 8.12
N LEU A 328 4.56 12.34 7.59
CA LEU A 328 3.69 11.55 6.72
C LEU A 328 4.11 11.62 5.24
N HIS A 329 5.21 12.30 4.90
CA HIS A 329 5.81 12.32 3.57
C HIS A 329 7.09 11.49 3.51
N LEU A 330 7.15 10.55 2.56
CA LEU A 330 8.33 9.75 2.28
C LEU A 330 9.09 10.33 1.10
N SER A 331 10.18 11.01 1.38
CA SER A 331 10.97 11.74 0.38
C SER A 331 12.01 10.87 -0.34
N ILE A 332 12.40 9.73 0.22
CA ILE A 332 13.54 8.95 -0.23
C ILE A 332 13.11 7.72 -1.04
N ASP A 333 13.53 7.61 -2.30
CA ASP A 333 13.35 6.40 -3.11
C ASP A 333 14.28 5.27 -2.63
N LEU A 334 13.68 4.19 -2.13
CA LEU A 334 14.41 3.00 -1.66
C LEU A 334 14.90 2.10 -2.81
N ARG A 335 14.30 2.19 -3.99
CA ARG A 335 14.59 1.31 -5.13
C ARG A 335 15.75 1.83 -5.98
N SER A 336 15.99 3.12 -5.99
CA SER A 336 16.87 3.76 -6.95
C SER A 336 17.96 4.60 -6.31
N ILE A 337 18.85 3.97 -5.52
CA ILE A 337 20.01 4.61 -4.90
C ILE A 337 20.94 5.30 -5.93
N ARG A 338 20.93 4.81 -7.18
CA ARG A 338 21.83 5.24 -8.25
C ARG A 338 21.20 6.23 -9.24
N ALA A 339 19.93 6.54 -9.08
CA ALA A 339 19.20 7.34 -10.04
C ALA A 339 18.14 8.22 -9.35
N GLU A 340 18.57 9.03 -8.37
CA GLU A 340 17.69 9.97 -7.66
C GLU A 340 16.90 10.87 -8.62
N ASN A 341 17.52 11.19 -9.77
CA ASN A 341 16.91 12.05 -10.79
C ASN A 341 16.23 11.28 -11.93
N LEU A 342 16.12 9.93 -11.86
CA LEU A 342 15.57 9.16 -12.97
C LEU A 342 14.07 9.46 -13.21
N ALA A 343 13.30 9.57 -12.15
CA ALA A 343 11.88 9.90 -12.25
C ALA A 343 11.68 11.28 -12.88
N THR A 344 12.42 12.27 -12.42
CA THR A 344 12.40 13.64 -12.96
C THR A 344 12.88 13.66 -14.42
N PHE A 345 13.88 12.85 -14.78
CA PHE A 345 14.31 12.72 -16.18
C PHE A 345 13.18 12.16 -17.05
N VAL A 346 12.53 11.08 -16.63
CA VAL A 346 11.43 10.47 -17.39
C VAL A 346 10.27 11.45 -17.53
N ASP A 347 9.91 12.14 -16.47
CA ASP A 347 8.86 13.16 -16.49
C ASP A 347 9.19 14.30 -17.46
N SER A 348 10.41 14.83 -17.39
CA SER A 348 10.90 15.87 -18.31
C SER A 348 10.88 15.43 -19.78
N VAL A 349 11.15 14.14 -20.05
CA VAL A 349 11.06 13.59 -21.42
C VAL A 349 9.59 13.49 -21.86
N LEU A 350 8.69 13.07 -20.98
CA LEU A 350 7.26 12.94 -21.29
C LEU A 350 6.56 14.29 -21.47
N THR A 351 6.98 15.31 -20.71
CA THR A 351 6.46 16.67 -20.78
C THR A 351 7.16 17.56 -21.83
N PHE A 352 8.14 16.99 -22.54
CA PHE A 352 8.96 17.71 -23.52
C PHE A 352 9.78 18.88 -22.93
N ASP A 353 10.10 18.86 -21.64
CA ASP A 353 11.07 19.76 -21.05
C ASP A 353 12.51 19.35 -21.39
N VAL A 354 12.92 19.74 -22.58
CA VAL A 354 14.24 19.36 -23.15
C VAL A 354 15.38 19.88 -22.29
N SER A 355 15.24 21.05 -21.69
CA SER A 355 16.29 21.71 -20.91
C SER A 355 16.58 20.91 -19.62
N THR A 356 15.57 20.58 -18.88
CA THR A 356 15.68 19.79 -17.66
C THR A 356 16.14 18.37 -17.96
N ALA A 357 15.58 17.72 -18.99
CA ALA A 357 15.99 16.38 -19.42
C ALA A 357 17.48 16.32 -19.79
N GLN A 358 18.01 17.31 -20.55
CA GLN A 358 19.41 17.34 -20.90
C GLN A 358 20.35 17.58 -19.71
N LYS A 359 19.93 18.41 -18.75
CA LYS A 359 20.68 18.64 -17.52
C LYS A 359 20.78 17.33 -16.70
N ILE A 360 19.65 16.71 -16.45
CA ILE A 360 19.58 15.49 -15.62
C ILE A 360 20.30 14.32 -16.31
N LEU A 361 20.19 14.20 -17.64
CA LEU A 361 20.85 13.11 -18.37
C LEU A 361 22.38 13.07 -18.12
N LYS A 362 23.02 14.21 -17.93
CA LYS A 362 24.45 14.30 -17.60
C LYS A 362 24.76 13.72 -16.20
N GLU A 363 23.81 13.84 -15.28
CA GLU A 363 23.93 13.30 -13.92
C GLU A 363 23.64 11.79 -13.88
N LEU A 364 22.88 11.28 -14.87
CA LEU A 364 22.50 9.87 -14.99
C LEU A 364 23.55 8.99 -15.73
N GLU A 365 24.78 9.44 -15.91
CA GLU A 365 25.83 8.70 -16.65
C GLU A 365 26.04 7.24 -16.21
N ARG A 366 25.68 6.92 -14.95
CA ARG A 366 25.80 5.57 -14.38
C ARG A 366 24.55 4.71 -14.59
N TYR A 367 23.44 5.28 -15.10
CA TYR A 367 22.22 4.55 -15.34
C TYR A 367 22.08 4.21 -16.83
N PRO A 368 22.00 2.93 -17.20
CA PRO A 368 21.95 2.52 -18.60
C PRO A 368 20.58 2.84 -19.21
N ILE A 369 20.45 3.96 -19.90
CA ILE A 369 19.26 4.38 -20.64
C ILE A 369 19.54 4.32 -22.14
N ARG A 370 18.57 3.78 -22.90
CA ARG A 370 18.58 3.78 -24.37
C ARG A 370 17.18 4.01 -24.90
N ILE A 371 17.08 4.77 -25.96
CA ILE A 371 15.86 5.00 -26.72
C ILE A 371 16.07 4.48 -28.14
N THR A 372 15.14 3.67 -28.62
CA THR A 372 15.15 3.14 -29.98
C THR A 372 13.72 2.94 -30.46
N ARG A 373 13.53 3.02 -31.79
CA ARG A 373 12.26 2.66 -32.44
C ARG A 373 12.23 1.20 -32.91
N ASP A 374 13.33 0.51 -32.81
CA ASP A 374 13.49 -0.89 -33.22
C ASP A 374 13.44 -1.80 -31.98
N LEU A 375 12.38 -2.62 -31.92
CA LEU A 375 12.17 -3.54 -30.80
C LEU A 375 13.24 -4.63 -30.72
N SER A 376 13.78 -5.07 -31.86
CA SER A 376 14.83 -6.09 -31.91
C SER A 376 16.13 -5.56 -31.32
N VAL A 377 16.44 -4.31 -31.60
CA VAL A 377 17.59 -3.58 -31.00
C VAL A 377 17.39 -3.44 -29.50
N ALA A 378 16.18 -3.05 -29.04
CA ALA A 378 15.87 -2.94 -27.62
C ALA A 378 16.04 -4.28 -26.89
N LYS A 379 15.45 -5.35 -27.41
CA LYS A 379 15.56 -6.72 -26.84
C LYS A 379 17.01 -7.18 -26.77
N SER A 380 17.78 -6.95 -27.81
CA SER A 380 19.21 -7.32 -27.89
C SER A 380 20.05 -6.50 -26.90
N TRP A 381 19.73 -5.22 -26.72
CA TRP A 381 20.43 -4.35 -25.79
C TRP A 381 20.17 -4.76 -24.34
N VAL A 382 18.90 -4.99 -23.96
CA VAL A 382 18.55 -5.46 -22.62
C VAL A 382 19.23 -6.79 -22.29
N LYS A 383 19.18 -7.75 -23.22
CA LYS A 383 19.82 -9.07 -23.05
C LYS A 383 21.34 -8.97 -22.83
N ARG A 384 22.02 -8.05 -23.52
CA ARG A 384 23.49 -7.87 -23.40
C ARG A 384 23.88 -7.17 -22.09
N ASN A 385 23.02 -6.33 -21.54
CA ASN A 385 23.32 -5.54 -20.34
C ASN A 385 22.82 -6.18 -19.05
N ALA A 386 21.94 -7.19 -19.13
CA ALA A 386 21.46 -7.91 -17.97
C ALA A 386 22.57 -8.80 -17.37
N ARG A 387 22.72 -8.75 -16.06
CA ARG A 387 23.64 -9.61 -15.32
C ARG A 387 23.08 -11.04 -15.20
N PRO A 388 23.89 -12.05 -14.92
CA PRO A 388 23.43 -13.46 -14.85
C PRO A 388 22.30 -13.70 -13.83
N ASN A 389 22.24 -12.91 -12.76
CA ASN A 389 21.23 -12.99 -11.71
C ASN A 389 20.06 -12.00 -11.90
N GLU A 390 20.10 -11.17 -12.94
CA GLU A 390 19.04 -10.22 -13.26
C GLU A 390 18.05 -10.82 -14.25
N ARG A 391 16.79 -10.47 -14.08
CA ARG A 391 15.73 -10.77 -15.04
C ARG A 391 15.42 -9.53 -15.85
N TYR A 392 15.16 -9.70 -17.11
CA TYR A 392 14.76 -8.64 -18.02
C TYR A 392 13.47 -9.00 -18.73
N GLY A 393 12.74 -7.99 -19.17
CA GLY A 393 11.49 -8.16 -19.89
C GLY A 393 11.10 -6.86 -20.57
N ALA A 394 10.09 -6.93 -21.39
CA ALA A 394 9.45 -5.78 -22.00
C ALA A 394 8.10 -5.53 -21.33
N LEU A 395 7.75 -4.26 -21.18
CA LEU A 395 6.46 -3.83 -20.64
C LEU A 395 5.72 -3.06 -21.73
N ALA A 396 4.43 -3.27 -21.81
CA ALA A 396 3.55 -2.53 -22.69
C ALA A 396 2.31 -2.06 -21.92
N SER A 397 1.68 -0.99 -22.39
CA SER A 397 0.38 -0.57 -21.90
C SER A 397 -0.66 -1.69 -22.08
N SER A 398 -1.56 -1.87 -21.12
CA SER A 398 -2.70 -2.78 -21.23
C SER A 398 -3.59 -2.47 -22.46
N LYS A 399 -3.55 -1.24 -22.96
CA LYS A 399 -4.22 -0.80 -24.19
C LYS A 399 -3.41 -1.13 -25.46
N GLY A 400 -2.14 -1.56 -25.31
CA GLY A 400 -1.23 -1.89 -26.42
C GLY A 400 -1.53 -3.22 -27.10
N GLN A 401 -2.79 -3.50 -27.41
CA GLN A 401 -3.25 -4.77 -28.02
C GLN A 401 -2.48 -5.13 -29.30
N ARG A 402 -2.03 -4.12 -30.07
CA ARG A 402 -1.25 -4.30 -31.30
C ARG A 402 0.15 -4.86 -31.06
N LEU A 403 0.65 -4.81 -29.83
CA LEU A 403 1.99 -5.27 -29.46
C LEU A 403 2.02 -6.74 -29.02
N LYS A 404 0.85 -7.37 -28.86
CA LYS A 404 0.75 -8.79 -28.50
C LYS A 404 1.52 -9.75 -29.43
N PRO A 405 1.49 -9.56 -30.79
CA PRO A 405 2.27 -10.41 -31.68
C PRO A 405 3.78 -10.31 -31.47
N ASP A 406 4.26 -9.20 -30.92
CA ASP A 406 5.68 -8.96 -30.62
C ASP A 406 6.11 -9.50 -29.24
N ALA A 407 5.23 -10.25 -28.58
CA ALA A 407 5.41 -10.75 -27.21
C ALA A 407 5.64 -9.63 -26.17
N LEU A 408 4.83 -8.58 -26.30
CA LEU A 408 4.76 -7.43 -25.40
C LEU A 408 3.38 -7.34 -24.73
#